data_d8367781e44af7d0ac3be4bd95f59dbd
#
_entry.id   d8367781e44af7d0ac3be4bd95f59dbd
#
_cell.length_a   1.000
_cell.length_b   1.000
_cell.length_c   1.000
_cell.angle_alpha   90.00
_cell.angle_beta   90.00
_cell.angle_gamma   90.00
#
_symmetry.space_group_name_H-M   'P 1'
#
loop_
_entity.id
_entity.type
_entity.pdbx_description
1 polymer ?
#
loop_
_entity_poly.entity_id
_entity_poly.type
_entity_poly.pdbx_seq_one_letter_code
_entity_poly.pdbx_strand_id
1 'polypeptide(L)'
;MQYKSKINNFHCVMPMAGDGMRFSKYKYNLPKPLIKIKKMPMFIKAAKTFPNSFKWVFIANKKLNHKANLNNLAKNIKKKKIILLKEKTKGQASTVYKSLRYLKENERIIVHSCDLTFKFNLNKLKTKIKNNDILVFTAKATSYNKKNHTQFSWVKKVKNVYEVSLKKNFINSAN
;
A
#
# COMPACT_ATOMS: atom_id res chain seq x y z
N MET A 1 -3.14 -19.45 24.98
CA MET A 1 -2.31 -18.24 25.15
C MET A 1 -3.01 -17.06 24.48
N GLN A 2 -3.60 -16.13 25.24
CA GLN A 2 -4.24 -14.94 24.67
C GLN A 2 -3.17 -13.94 24.25
N TYR A 3 -2.96 -13.80 22.93
CA TYR A 3 -2.12 -12.73 22.38
C TYR A 3 -2.79 -11.36 22.58
N LYS A 4 -2.59 -10.75 23.74
CA LYS A 4 -2.79 -9.31 23.94
C LYS A 4 -1.66 -8.56 23.23
N SER A 5 -1.57 -8.66 21.90
CA SER A 5 -0.68 -7.78 21.13
C SER A 5 -1.18 -6.35 21.32
N LYS A 6 -0.32 -5.48 21.81
CA LYS A 6 -0.59 -4.03 21.95
C LYS A 6 -1.03 -3.52 20.56
N ILE A 7 -2.36 -3.35 20.37
CA ILE A 7 -3.04 -2.98 19.13
C ILE A 7 -2.52 -1.64 18.52
N ASN A 8 -1.56 -1.01 19.15
CA ASN A 8 -1.02 0.28 18.76
C ASN A 8 0.24 0.22 17.86
N ASN A 9 0.82 -0.94 17.61
CA ASN A 9 2.06 -1.09 16.86
C ASN A 9 1.80 -1.72 15.49
N PHE A 10 1.28 -0.93 14.55
CA PHE A 10 1.23 -1.33 13.15
C PHE A 10 2.52 -0.99 12.44
N HIS A 11 2.96 -1.90 11.60
CA HIS A 11 3.96 -1.64 10.57
C HIS A 11 3.27 -1.42 9.23
N CYS A 12 3.40 -0.22 8.69
CA CYS A 12 2.97 0.08 7.34
C CYS A 12 4.11 -0.26 6.38
N VAL A 13 3.85 -1.14 5.44
CA VAL A 13 4.79 -1.54 4.39
C VAL A 13 4.35 -0.91 3.07
N MET A 14 5.22 -0.12 2.47
CA MET A 14 4.95 0.53 1.19
C MET A 14 5.92 0.00 0.12
N PRO A 15 5.47 -0.93 -0.73
CA PRO A 15 6.25 -1.43 -1.84
C PRO A 15 6.31 -0.38 -2.96
N MET A 16 7.51 0.09 -3.29
CA MET A 16 7.78 1.13 -4.29
C MET A 16 8.87 0.69 -5.29
N ALA A 17 9.15 -0.60 -5.39
CA ALA A 17 10.24 -1.12 -6.22
C ALA A 17 9.85 -1.34 -7.69
N GLY A 18 8.59 -1.11 -8.07
CA GLY A 18 8.11 -1.24 -9.45
C GLY A 18 8.57 -0.10 -10.35
N ASP A 19 8.72 -0.38 -11.65
CA ASP A 19 9.21 0.60 -12.64
C ASP A 19 8.21 1.72 -12.97
N GLY A 20 6.94 1.55 -12.62
CA GLY A 20 5.92 2.58 -12.87
C GLY A 20 5.65 2.86 -14.36
N MET A 21 5.90 1.88 -15.25
CA MET A 21 5.85 2.03 -16.72
C MET A 21 4.58 2.72 -17.27
N ARG A 22 3.44 2.58 -16.59
CA ARG A 22 2.20 3.26 -16.98
C ARG A 22 2.31 4.79 -16.94
N PHE A 23 3.17 5.32 -16.07
CA PHE A 23 3.38 6.76 -15.92
C PHE A 23 4.39 7.32 -16.91
N SER A 24 5.29 6.49 -17.46
CA SER A 24 6.22 6.92 -18.51
C SER A 24 5.48 7.34 -19.81
N LYS A 25 4.33 6.76 -20.08
CA LYS A 25 3.47 7.16 -21.21
C LYS A 25 2.95 8.60 -21.11
N TYR A 26 2.91 9.17 -19.90
CA TYR A 26 2.42 10.53 -19.65
C TYR A 26 3.55 11.57 -19.52
N LYS A 27 4.73 11.29 -20.08
CA LYS A 27 5.92 12.19 -20.07
C LYS A 27 6.38 12.62 -18.67
N TYR A 28 6.04 11.89 -17.61
CA TYR A 28 6.60 12.14 -16.30
C TYR A 28 8.05 11.64 -16.24
N ASN A 29 9.01 12.57 -16.14
CA ASN A 29 10.43 12.27 -16.02
C ASN A 29 10.83 11.68 -14.65
N LEU A 30 9.88 11.60 -13.72
CA LEU A 30 10.10 11.09 -12.37
C LEU A 30 9.42 9.74 -12.17
N PRO A 31 10.05 8.82 -11.42
CA PRO A 31 9.39 7.60 -10.97
C PRO A 31 8.09 7.91 -10.20
N LYS A 32 7.07 7.08 -10.36
CA LYS A 32 5.75 7.26 -9.77
C LYS A 32 5.76 7.74 -8.31
N PRO A 33 6.50 7.14 -7.36
CA PRO A 33 6.50 7.58 -5.97
C PRO A 33 6.98 9.01 -5.76
N LEU A 34 7.81 9.53 -6.68
CA LEU A 34 8.42 10.87 -6.59
C LEU A 34 7.58 11.96 -7.27
N ILE A 35 6.56 11.61 -8.03
CA ILE A 35 5.66 12.59 -8.65
C ILE A 35 5.04 13.44 -7.54
N LYS A 36 5.13 14.77 -7.69
CA LYS A 36 4.63 15.68 -6.68
C LYS A 36 3.13 15.95 -6.87
N ILE A 37 2.38 15.83 -5.79
CA ILE A 37 0.98 16.23 -5.69
C ILE A 37 0.90 17.38 -4.69
N LYS A 38 0.59 18.61 -5.15
CA LYS A 38 0.61 19.81 -4.31
C LYS A 38 1.93 19.96 -3.54
N LYS A 39 3.05 19.98 -4.27
CA LYS A 39 4.43 20.13 -3.76
C LYS A 39 4.97 18.96 -2.92
N MET A 40 4.19 17.92 -2.66
CA MET A 40 4.59 16.78 -1.83
C MET A 40 4.75 15.53 -2.69
N PRO A 41 5.84 14.73 -2.54
CA PRO A 41 5.97 13.44 -3.22
C PRO A 41 4.79 12.51 -2.92
N MET A 42 4.33 11.80 -3.94
CA MET A 42 3.16 10.94 -3.87
C MET A 42 3.23 9.93 -2.72
N PHE A 43 4.39 9.28 -2.52
CA PHE A 43 4.56 8.29 -1.44
C PHE A 43 4.46 8.92 -0.03
N ILE A 44 4.95 10.14 0.14
CA ILE A 44 4.82 10.88 1.41
C ILE A 44 3.36 11.25 1.65
N LYS A 45 2.67 11.70 0.61
CA LYS A 45 1.24 12.01 0.72
C LYS A 45 0.44 10.77 1.08
N ALA A 46 0.73 9.62 0.47
CA ALA A 46 0.10 8.35 0.80
C ALA A 46 0.41 7.91 2.24
N ALA A 47 1.65 8.08 2.70
CA ALA A 47 2.01 7.75 4.08
C ALA A 47 1.26 8.57 5.12
N LYS A 48 0.88 9.81 4.81
CA LYS A 48 0.07 10.67 5.71
C LYS A 48 -1.39 10.18 5.88
N THR A 49 -1.82 9.15 5.18
CA THR A 49 -3.11 8.48 5.40
C THR A 49 -3.19 7.90 6.82
N PHE A 50 -2.06 7.44 7.35
CA PHE A 50 -2.00 6.81 8.68
C PHE A 50 -1.38 7.74 9.73
N PRO A 51 -1.69 7.53 11.02
CA PRO A 51 -1.13 8.31 12.12
C PRO A 51 0.40 8.28 12.15
N ASN A 52 1.02 9.38 12.60
CA ASN A 52 2.48 9.49 12.75
C ASN A 52 3.09 8.50 13.75
N SER A 53 2.26 7.87 14.60
CA SER A 53 2.68 6.83 15.54
C SER A 53 3.02 5.50 14.84
N PHE A 54 2.51 5.27 13.63
CA PHE A 54 2.76 4.05 12.88
C PHE A 54 4.19 3.99 12.38
N LYS A 55 4.74 2.79 12.36
CA LYS A 55 6.08 2.53 11.84
C LYS A 55 6.01 2.27 10.34
N TRP A 56 6.91 2.84 9.58
CA TRP A 56 6.95 2.68 8.13
C TRP A 56 8.14 1.86 7.65
N VAL A 57 7.89 0.97 6.72
CA VAL A 57 8.91 0.27 5.93
C VAL A 57 8.68 0.62 4.47
N PHE A 58 9.53 1.45 3.92
CA PHE A 58 9.52 1.80 2.50
C PHE A 58 10.47 0.87 1.76
N ILE A 59 9.97 0.18 0.73
CA ILE A 59 10.77 -0.75 -0.05
C ILE A 59 10.90 -0.20 -1.46
N ALA A 60 12.11 0.20 -1.83
CA ALA A 60 12.41 0.84 -3.10
C ALA A 60 13.52 0.07 -3.84
N ASN A 61 13.68 0.32 -5.12
CA ASN A 61 14.89 -0.09 -5.84
C ASN A 61 15.99 0.97 -5.69
N LYS A 62 17.24 0.59 -5.90
CA LYS A 62 18.38 1.52 -5.84
C LYS A 62 18.21 2.70 -6.79
N LYS A 63 17.70 2.47 -8.01
CA LYS A 63 17.49 3.52 -9.03
C LYS A 63 16.57 4.64 -8.51
N LEU A 64 15.52 4.29 -7.73
CA LEU A 64 14.63 5.27 -7.13
C LEU A 64 15.37 6.14 -6.12
N ASN A 65 16.23 5.54 -5.28
CA ASN A 65 17.00 6.27 -4.28
C ASN A 65 18.08 7.17 -4.91
N HIS A 66 18.67 6.75 -6.03
CA HIS A 66 19.62 7.59 -6.79
C HIS A 66 18.97 8.85 -7.38
N LYS A 67 17.70 8.75 -7.80
CA LYS A 67 16.97 9.91 -8.33
C LYS A 67 16.53 10.90 -7.24
N ALA A 68 16.38 10.43 -6.02
CA ALA A 68 16.04 11.29 -4.88
C ALA A 68 16.39 10.57 -3.57
N ASN A 69 17.05 11.27 -2.66
CA ASN A 69 17.34 10.74 -1.33
C ASN A 69 16.05 10.52 -0.54
N LEU A 70 15.60 9.27 -0.49
CA LEU A 70 14.32 8.90 0.14
C LEU A 70 14.31 9.19 1.65
N ASN A 71 15.47 9.07 2.34
CA ASN A 71 15.57 9.42 3.75
C ASN A 71 15.31 10.90 3.99
N ASN A 72 15.84 11.76 3.14
CA ASN A 72 15.62 13.20 3.22
C ASN A 72 14.16 13.55 2.91
N LEU A 73 13.59 12.98 1.83
CA LEU A 73 12.19 13.19 1.50
C LEU A 73 11.23 12.74 2.62
N ALA A 74 11.57 11.65 3.30
CA ALA A 74 10.77 11.10 4.40
C ALA A 74 11.19 11.62 5.79
N LYS A 75 11.98 12.70 5.90
CA LYS A 75 12.52 13.18 7.18
C LYS A 75 11.46 13.40 8.27
N ASN A 76 10.28 13.84 7.90
CA ASN A 76 9.16 14.10 8.81
C ASN A 76 8.41 12.83 9.26
N ILE A 77 8.76 11.65 8.73
CA ILE A 77 8.23 10.37 9.20
C ILE A 77 9.20 9.81 10.23
N LYS A 78 8.87 10.03 11.51
CA LYS A 78 9.77 9.74 12.65
C LYS A 78 10.19 8.28 12.73
N LYS A 79 9.24 7.34 12.56
CA LYS A 79 9.47 5.89 12.68
C LYS A 79 9.47 5.26 11.29
N LYS A 80 10.61 5.28 10.61
CA LYS A 80 10.74 4.71 9.27
C LYS A 80 11.99 3.85 9.11
N LYS A 81 11.90 2.90 8.19
CA LYS A 81 13.01 2.14 7.62
C LYS A 81 12.90 2.17 6.11
N ILE A 82 14.00 2.38 5.41
CA ILE A 82 14.06 2.30 3.95
C ILE A 82 14.90 1.09 3.57
N ILE A 83 14.31 0.21 2.75
CA ILE A 83 14.95 -0.99 2.22
C ILE A 83 15.18 -0.77 0.74
N LEU A 84 16.45 -0.85 0.34
CA LEU A 84 16.84 -0.70 -1.05
C LEU A 84 17.13 -2.09 -1.65
N LEU A 85 16.30 -2.51 -2.59
CA LEU A 85 16.49 -3.75 -3.31
C LEU A 85 17.53 -3.56 -4.42
N LYS A 86 18.43 -4.52 -4.55
CA LYS A 86 19.41 -4.56 -5.65
C LYS A 86 18.72 -4.95 -6.96
N GLU A 87 17.79 -5.89 -6.88
CA GLU A 87 17.13 -6.51 -8.03
C GLU A 87 15.64 -6.21 -8.07
N LYS A 88 15.07 -6.34 -9.24
CA LYS A 88 13.65 -6.24 -9.48
C LYS A 88 12.92 -7.45 -8.87
N THR A 89 11.74 -7.22 -8.33
CA THR A 89 10.89 -8.29 -7.81
C THR A 89 9.82 -8.65 -8.84
N LYS A 90 9.30 -9.88 -8.76
CA LYS A 90 8.25 -10.39 -9.66
C LYS A 90 6.90 -9.66 -9.50
N GLY A 91 6.72 -8.87 -8.42
CA GLY A 91 5.48 -8.13 -8.18
C GLY A 91 5.41 -7.55 -6.78
N GLN A 92 4.26 -6.95 -6.46
CA GLN A 92 4.06 -6.25 -5.20
C GLN A 92 4.15 -7.20 -3.99
N ALA A 93 3.53 -8.37 -4.05
CA ALA A 93 3.61 -9.36 -2.98
C ALA A 93 5.05 -9.82 -2.73
N SER A 94 5.82 -10.11 -3.78
CA SER A 94 7.23 -10.46 -3.68
C SER A 94 8.07 -9.32 -3.09
N THR A 95 7.71 -8.06 -3.37
CA THR A 95 8.36 -6.90 -2.75
C THR A 95 8.07 -6.83 -1.25
N VAL A 96 6.81 -7.04 -0.86
CA VAL A 96 6.40 -7.05 0.55
C VAL A 96 7.09 -8.19 1.29
N TYR A 97 7.13 -9.39 0.72
CA TYR A 97 7.81 -10.55 1.30
C TYR A 97 9.27 -10.26 1.69
N LYS A 98 9.99 -9.48 0.86
CA LYS A 98 11.36 -9.03 1.17
C LYS A 98 11.46 -8.18 2.45
N SER A 99 10.35 -7.60 2.94
CA SER A 99 10.34 -6.82 4.17
C SER A 99 10.17 -7.67 5.43
N LEU A 100 9.64 -8.89 5.33
CA LEU A 100 9.30 -9.71 6.50
C LEU A 100 10.50 -9.96 7.41
N ARG A 101 11.70 -10.14 6.87
CA ARG A 101 12.94 -10.28 7.63
C ARG A 101 13.30 -9.08 8.54
N TYR A 102 12.61 -7.94 8.37
CA TYR A 102 12.82 -6.72 9.17
C TYR A 102 11.69 -6.46 10.15
N LEU A 103 10.71 -7.36 10.18
CA LEU A 103 9.55 -7.32 11.06
C LEU A 103 9.69 -8.47 12.06
N LYS A 104 9.18 -8.28 13.26
CA LYS A 104 9.10 -9.35 14.24
C LYS A 104 7.94 -10.27 13.89
N GLU A 105 8.07 -11.55 14.22
CA GLU A 105 6.95 -12.47 14.20
C GLU A 105 5.78 -11.90 15.01
N ASN A 106 4.56 -12.12 14.52
CA ASN A 106 3.32 -11.64 15.12
C ASN A 106 3.10 -10.11 15.10
N GLU A 107 3.93 -9.33 14.40
CA GLU A 107 3.60 -7.92 14.14
C GLU A 107 2.54 -7.82 13.03
N ARG A 108 1.53 -7.00 13.27
CA ARG A 108 0.50 -6.73 12.26
C ARG A 108 1.03 -5.74 11.22
N ILE A 109 0.85 -6.08 9.96
CA ILE A 109 1.28 -5.24 8.85
C ILE A 109 0.09 -4.65 8.09
N ILE A 110 0.27 -3.43 7.61
CA ILE A 110 -0.62 -2.78 6.65
C ILE A 110 0.17 -2.59 5.36
N VAL A 111 -0.21 -3.29 4.31
CA VAL A 111 0.37 -3.06 2.99
C VAL A 111 -0.35 -1.90 2.33
N HIS A 112 0.38 -0.85 1.99
CA HIS A 112 -0.18 0.38 1.46
C HIS A 112 0.49 0.81 0.15
N SER A 113 -0.31 1.17 -0.85
CA SER A 113 0.20 1.66 -2.13
C SER A 113 0.72 3.10 -2.02
N CYS A 114 1.75 3.44 -2.79
CA CYS A 114 2.36 4.77 -2.78
C CYS A 114 1.52 5.87 -3.45
N ASP A 115 0.40 5.50 -4.07
CA ASP A 115 -0.48 6.39 -4.83
C ASP A 115 -1.91 6.45 -4.30
N LEU A 116 -2.16 5.87 -3.15
CA LEU A 116 -3.48 5.83 -2.54
C LEU A 116 -3.55 6.70 -1.29
N THR A 117 -4.61 7.47 -1.16
CA THR A 117 -4.97 8.18 0.07
C THR A 117 -6.45 7.99 0.34
N PHE A 118 -6.82 7.78 1.59
CA PHE A 118 -8.22 7.66 2.01
C PHE A 118 -8.38 8.07 3.48
N LYS A 119 -9.60 8.34 3.86
CA LYS A 119 -9.98 8.59 5.26
C LYS A 119 -10.54 7.31 5.86
N PHE A 120 -10.20 7.00 7.11
CA PHE A 120 -10.73 5.85 7.83
C PHE A 120 -10.83 6.14 9.33
N ASN A 121 -11.66 5.36 10.01
CA ASN A 121 -11.79 5.44 11.45
C ASN A 121 -10.83 4.44 12.11
N LEU A 122 -9.84 4.96 12.85
CA LEU A 122 -8.81 4.14 13.50
C LEU A 122 -9.40 3.20 14.55
N ASN A 123 -10.39 3.64 15.32
CA ASN A 123 -11.02 2.79 16.35
C ASN A 123 -11.77 1.63 15.70
N LYS A 124 -12.52 1.91 14.63
CA LYS A 124 -13.18 0.86 13.84
C LYS A 124 -12.19 -0.13 13.24
N LEU A 125 -11.03 0.34 12.76
CA LEU A 125 -9.95 -0.53 12.29
C LEU A 125 -9.45 -1.43 13.41
N LYS A 126 -9.14 -0.87 14.59
CA LYS A 126 -8.68 -1.62 15.76
C LYS A 126 -9.67 -2.70 16.20
N THR A 127 -10.96 -2.41 16.19
CA THR A 127 -12.01 -3.39 16.52
C THR A 127 -12.06 -4.52 15.50
N LYS A 128 -12.04 -4.20 14.21
CA LYS A 128 -12.10 -5.20 13.14
C LYS A 128 -10.88 -6.14 13.14
N ILE A 129 -9.71 -5.62 13.43
CA ILE A 129 -8.46 -6.41 13.46
C ILE A 129 -8.44 -7.44 14.60
N LYS A 130 -9.15 -7.21 15.70
CA LYS A 130 -9.20 -8.17 16.81
C LYS A 130 -9.72 -9.54 16.37
N ASN A 131 -10.69 -9.55 15.47
CA ASN A 131 -11.49 -10.72 15.11
C ASN A 131 -11.23 -11.21 13.67
N ASN A 132 -10.21 -10.66 12.99
CA ASN A 132 -9.92 -11.03 11.61
C ASN A 132 -8.41 -11.12 11.38
N ASP A 133 -7.97 -12.15 10.69
CA ASP A 133 -6.56 -12.33 10.32
C ASP A 133 -6.16 -11.42 9.18
N ILE A 134 -7.07 -11.17 8.24
CA ILE A 134 -6.86 -10.33 7.07
C ILE A 134 -7.98 -9.31 6.94
N LEU A 135 -7.62 -8.04 6.73
CA LEU A 135 -8.55 -6.97 6.38
C LEU A 135 -8.16 -6.35 5.05
N VAL A 136 -9.12 -6.24 4.15
CA VAL A 136 -8.96 -5.57 2.86
C VAL A 136 -9.74 -4.26 2.88
N PHE A 137 -9.05 -3.15 2.59
CA PHE A 137 -9.70 -1.86 2.42
C PHE A 137 -10.33 -1.78 1.03
N THR A 138 -11.62 -1.55 0.99
CA THR A 138 -12.39 -1.40 -0.25
C THR A 138 -13.11 -0.06 -0.29
N ALA A 139 -13.46 0.38 -1.49
CA ALA A 139 -14.29 1.57 -1.72
C ALA A 139 -15.42 1.22 -2.69
N LYS A 140 -16.51 1.99 -2.64
CA LYS A 140 -17.58 1.87 -3.64
C LYS A 140 -17.02 2.20 -5.02
N ALA A 141 -17.41 1.40 -6.01
CA ALA A 141 -17.04 1.64 -7.40
C ALA A 141 -17.70 2.92 -7.92
N THR A 142 -16.89 3.80 -8.50
CA THR A 142 -17.35 4.99 -9.23
C THR A 142 -17.58 4.67 -10.70
N SER A 143 -18.23 5.59 -11.44
CA SER A 143 -18.36 5.48 -12.89
C SER A 143 -17.00 5.35 -13.59
N TYR A 144 -15.99 6.08 -13.10
CA TYR A 144 -14.63 5.96 -13.60
C TYR A 144 -14.04 4.55 -13.39
N ASN A 145 -14.21 3.97 -12.18
CA ASN A 145 -13.72 2.61 -11.91
C ASN A 145 -14.39 1.58 -12.82
N LYS A 146 -15.70 1.70 -13.02
CA LYS A 146 -16.47 0.79 -13.90
C LYS A 146 -16.01 0.88 -15.33
N LYS A 147 -15.81 2.09 -15.88
CA LYS A 147 -15.30 2.32 -17.23
C LYS A 147 -13.87 1.78 -17.42
N ASN A 148 -13.03 1.88 -16.38
CA ASN A 148 -11.62 1.47 -16.41
C ASN A 148 -11.39 0.19 -15.61
N HIS A 149 -12.29 -0.76 -15.65
CA HIS A 149 -12.33 -1.93 -14.76
C HIS A 149 -11.04 -2.74 -14.73
N THR A 150 -10.32 -2.85 -15.85
CA THR A 150 -9.05 -3.58 -15.94
C THR A 150 -7.89 -2.95 -15.16
N GLN A 151 -8.05 -1.72 -14.68
CA GLN A 151 -7.05 -1.04 -13.86
C GLN A 151 -7.18 -1.32 -12.36
N PHE A 152 -8.29 -1.92 -11.95
CA PHE A 152 -8.66 -2.15 -10.56
C PHE A 152 -8.79 -3.63 -10.24
N SER A 153 -8.64 -3.95 -8.96
CA SER A 153 -9.07 -5.22 -8.39
C SER A 153 -10.46 -5.03 -7.79
N TRP A 154 -11.30 -6.04 -7.89
CA TRP A 154 -12.69 -5.99 -7.50
C TRP A 154 -12.96 -6.96 -6.37
N VAL A 155 -13.86 -6.57 -5.47
CA VAL A 155 -14.32 -7.40 -4.37
C VAL A 155 -15.84 -7.46 -4.43
N LYS A 156 -16.40 -8.66 -4.48
CA LYS A 156 -17.83 -8.93 -4.45
C LYS A 156 -18.14 -9.77 -3.20
N LYS A 157 -19.18 -9.41 -2.48
CA LYS A 157 -19.70 -10.24 -1.40
C LYS A 157 -20.74 -11.19 -1.97
N VAL A 158 -20.53 -12.49 -1.79
CA VAL A 158 -21.47 -13.54 -2.20
C VAL A 158 -21.82 -14.35 -0.95
N LYS A 159 -23.04 -14.21 -0.47
CA LYS A 159 -23.48 -14.77 0.84
C LYS A 159 -22.50 -14.36 1.96
N ASN A 160 -21.80 -15.30 2.57
CA ASN A 160 -20.85 -15.08 3.66
C ASN A 160 -19.38 -15.06 3.20
N VAL A 161 -19.13 -15.07 1.90
CA VAL A 161 -17.77 -15.13 1.32
C VAL A 161 -17.48 -13.86 0.54
N TYR A 162 -16.20 -13.48 0.48
CA TYR A 162 -15.75 -12.41 -0.39
C TYR A 162 -14.92 -13.00 -1.54
N GLU A 163 -15.36 -12.73 -2.75
CA GLU A 163 -14.62 -13.06 -3.96
C GLU A 163 -13.76 -11.86 -4.37
N VAL A 164 -12.52 -12.13 -4.77
CA VAL A 164 -11.58 -11.11 -5.24
C VAL A 164 -11.18 -11.42 -6.68
N SER A 165 -11.40 -10.47 -7.57
CA SER A 165 -10.96 -10.55 -8.96
C SER A 165 -9.86 -9.53 -9.24
N LEU A 166 -8.79 -9.98 -9.86
CA LEU A 166 -7.68 -9.13 -10.28
C LEU A 166 -7.90 -8.66 -11.72
N LYS A 167 -8.14 -7.34 -11.89
CA LYS A 167 -8.27 -6.69 -13.21
C LYS A 167 -9.40 -7.23 -14.11
N LYS A 168 -10.32 -7.99 -13.55
CA LYS A 168 -11.55 -8.44 -14.23
C LYS A 168 -12.73 -7.97 -13.39
N ASN A 169 -13.76 -7.46 -14.06
CA ASN A 169 -14.98 -7.08 -13.37
C ASN A 169 -15.91 -8.30 -13.25
N PHE A 170 -16.65 -8.39 -12.16
CA PHE A 170 -17.70 -9.40 -11.96
C PHE A 170 -18.98 -9.09 -12.75
N ILE A 171 -18.99 -8.06 -13.60
CA ILE A 171 -20.21 -7.53 -14.25
C ILE A 171 -20.91 -8.55 -15.16
N ASN A 172 -20.27 -9.64 -15.57
CA ASN A 172 -20.87 -10.63 -16.45
C ASN A 172 -21.36 -11.91 -15.76
N SER A 173 -21.57 -11.91 -14.45
CA SER A 173 -22.11 -13.06 -13.72
C SER A 173 -23.47 -12.77 -13.08
N ALA A 174 -24.24 -11.85 -13.67
CA ALA A 174 -25.63 -11.60 -13.31
C ALA A 174 -26.49 -11.74 -14.58
N ASN A 175 -26.73 -12.96 -14.98
CA ASN A 175 -27.94 -13.44 -15.60
C ASN A 175 -28.52 -14.49 -14.68
#